data_f2bb226d419f7c556e4a4048ed26e8fd
#
_entry.id   f2bb226d419f7c556e4a4048ed26e8fd
#
_cell.length_a   1.000
_cell.length_b   1.000
_cell.length_c   1.000
_cell.angle_alpha   90.00
_cell.angle_beta   90.00
_cell.angle_gamma   90.00
#
_symmetry.space_group_name_H-M   'P 1'
#
loop_
_entity.id
_entity.type
_entity.pdbx_description
1 polymer ?
#
loop_
_entity_poly.entity_id
_entity_poly.type
_entity_poly.pdbx_seq_one_letter_code
_entity_poly.pdbx_strand_id
1 'polypeptide(L)'
;MHFRRYNKTLKLPHLPEMVFPNNILTLIHPAGGKIEFNTLDALKLVSNGRLPIQVACAEAWKESRSPDHLEEKIRPFDWTFSTDYKGTLSEDISIESTEERIDLEKLKVKEKILFYQELMLFEDELHDNGISSCTIKIRVMPSCFFILLRFFLRVDNVMIRVNDTRYYHEFKTNYIIREYSSKECAFNLVKLPLTCFGDPNLLSPHMPLRTAVYEKLTFHNRKSEACASGKSINGIQE
;
A
#
# COMPACT_ATOMS: atom_id res chain seq x y z
N MET A 1 -0.53 -16.74 -17.33
CA MET A 1 -1.23 -17.50 -16.27
C MET A 1 -1.77 -16.62 -15.13
N HIS A 2 -1.06 -15.56 -14.72
CA HIS A 2 -1.44 -14.65 -13.62
C HIS A 2 -2.72 -13.83 -13.89
N PHE A 3 -2.90 -13.25 -15.07
CA PHE A 3 -4.08 -12.45 -15.42
C PHE A 3 -5.41 -13.22 -15.27
N ARG A 4 -5.46 -14.51 -15.64
CA ARG A 4 -6.66 -15.34 -15.43
C ARG A 4 -7.01 -15.52 -13.95
N ARG A 5 -6.01 -15.58 -13.07
CA ARG A 5 -6.20 -15.66 -11.62
C ARG A 5 -6.76 -14.34 -11.08
N TYR A 6 -6.20 -13.22 -11.53
CA TYR A 6 -6.64 -11.88 -11.11
C TYR A 6 -8.10 -11.64 -11.49
N ASN A 7 -8.47 -11.87 -12.74
CA ASN A 7 -9.86 -11.71 -13.21
C ASN A 7 -10.87 -12.61 -12.48
N LYS A 8 -10.45 -13.78 -11.99
CA LYS A 8 -11.32 -14.66 -11.19
C LYS A 8 -11.44 -14.22 -9.72
N THR A 9 -10.40 -13.60 -9.17
CA THR A 9 -10.32 -13.26 -7.74
C THR A 9 -10.79 -11.85 -7.46
N LEU A 10 -10.55 -10.93 -8.40
CA LEU A 10 -10.88 -9.53 -8.26
C LEU A 10 -12.26 -9.24 -8.84
N LYS A 11 -13.07 -8.50 -8.09
CA LYS A 11 -14.37 -8.01 -8.55
C LYS A 11 -14.25 -6.62 -9.19
N LEU A 12 -13.25 -6.46 -10.05
CA LEU A 12 -13.01 -5.23 -10.78
C LEU A 12 -13.61 -5.33 -12.17
N PRO A 13 -14.13 -4.24 -12.77
CA PRO A 13 -14.63 -4.24 -14.15
C PRO A 13 -13.52 -4.57 -15.14
N HIS A 14 -12.33 -4.06 -14.89
CA HIS A 14 -11.10 -4.38 -15.62
C HIS A 14 -9.89 -4.23 -14.69
N LEU A 15 -8.73 -4.73 -15.11
CA LEU A 15 -7.46 -4.53 -14.40
C LEU A 15 -6.82 -3.20 -14.84
N PRO A 16 -5.93 -2.61 -14.00
CA PRO A 16 -5.05 -1.54 -14.45
C PRO A 16 -4.26 -1.92 -15.69
N GLU A 17 -3.87 -0.94 -16.50
CA GLU A 17 -3.10 -1.17 -17.74
C GLU A 17 -1.80 -1.92 -17.47
N MET A 18 -1.11 -1.57 -16.39
CA MET A 18 0.11 -2.22 -15.96
C MET A 18 -0.07 -2.86 -14.59
N VAL A 19 0.01 -4.17 -14.54
CA VAL A 19 -0.07 -4.99 -13.32
C VAL A 19 1.19 -5.84 -13.20
N PHE A 20 1.85 -5.77 -12.05
CA PHE A 20 3.13 -6.46 -11.81
C PHE A 20 2.97 -7.59 -10.78
N PRO A 21 2.40 -8.75 -11.16
CA PRO A 21 2.04 -9.82 -10.24
C PRO A 21 3.23 -10.50 -9.56
N ASN A 22 4.43 -10.35 -10.11
CA ASN A 22 5.67 -10.93 -9.57
C ASN A 22 6.44 -9.94 -8.68
N ASN A 23 6.00 -8.68 -8.59
CA ASN A 23 6.57 -7.71 -7.70
C ASN A 23 6.01 -7.92 -6.29
N ILE A 24 6.74 -8.71 -5.49
CA ILE A 24 6.38 -9.06 -4.12
C ILE A 24 7.54 -8.68 -3.21
N LEU A 25 7.24 -7.92 -2.16
CA LEU A 25 8.16 -7.68 -1.06
C LEU A 25 7.65 -8.42 0.17
N THR A 26 8.47 -9.29 0.72
CA THR A 26 8.15 -10.06 1.93
C THR A 26 9.20 -9.81 3.00
N LEU A 27 8.76 -9.44 4.20
CA LEU A 27 9.57 -9.39 5.40
C LEU A 27 9.15 -10.53 6.32
N ILE A 28 10.13 -11.26 6.84
CA ILE A 28 9.92 -12.38 7.76
C ILE A 28 10.75 -12.11 9.01
N HIS A 29 10.09 -12.09 10.16
CA HIS A 29 10.76 -11.97 11.45
C HIS A 29 11.18 -13.34 11.97
N PRO A 30 12.42 -13.49 12.52
CA PRO A 30 12.92 -14.80 12.98
C PRO A 30 12.07 -15.47 14.08
N ALA A 31 11.36 -14.69 14.89
CA ALA A 31 10.46 -15.19 15.94
C ALA A 31 9.07 -15.62 15.42
N GLY A 32 8.81 -15.47 14.14
CA GLY A 32 7.50 -15.59 13.50
C GLY A 32 6.98 -14.22 13.08
N GLY A 33 5.93 -14.23 12.30
CA GLY A 33 5.35 -13.02 11.72
C GLY A 33 5.91 -12.68 10.34
N LYS A 34 4.99 -12.36 9.45
CA LYS A 34 5.26 -12.02 8.05
C LYS A 34 4.49 -10.75 7.67
N ILE A 35 5.18 -9.84 6.99
CA ILE A 35 4.57 -8.70 6.31
C ILE A 35 4.82 -8.87 4.82
N GLU A 36 3.78 -8.82 4.02
CA GLU A 36 3.87 -8.98 2.58
C GLU A 36 3.21 -7.82 1.86
N PHE A 37 3.82 -7.39 0.78
CA PHE A 37 3.28 -6.40 -0.13
C PHE A 37 3.19 -7.03 -1.50
N ASN A 38 1.99 -7.09 -2.07
CA ASN A 38 1.73 -7.68 -3.37
C ASN A 38 0.58 -6.97 -4.09
N THR A 39 0.56 -7.09 -5.39
CA THR A 39 -0.43 -6.45 -6.26
C THR A 39 -1.84 -6.99 -6.05
N LEU A 40 -2.00 -8.29 -5.85
CA LEU A 40 -3.31 -8.91 -5.72
C LEU A 40 -4.07 -8.34 -4.51
N ASP A 41 -3.39 -8.25 -3.36
CA ASP A 41 -4.02 -7.74 -2.14
C ASP A 41 -4.26 -6.22 -2.21
N ALA A 42 -3.38 -5.47 -2.87
CA ALA A 42 -3.62 -4.05 -3.13
C ALA A 42 -4.87 -3.82 -3.98
N LEU A 43 -5.07 -4.62 -5.04
CA LEU A 43 -6.22 -4.51 -5.93
C LEU A 43 -7.52 -5.05 -5.30
N LYS A 44 -7.47 -6.00 -4.36
CA LYS A 44 -8.66 -6.44 -3.60
C LYS A 44 -9.28 -5.31 -2.76
N LEU A 45 -8.47 -4.35 -2.34
CA LEU A 45 -8.89 -3.22 -1.52
C LEU A 45 -9.23 -1.96 -2.33
N VAL A 46 -9.27 -2.06 -3.65
CA VAL A 46 -9.75 -0.97 -4.50
C VAL A 46 -11.22 -0.72 -4.20
N SER A 47 -11.52 0.49 -3.70
CA SER A 47 -12.89 0.87 -3.36
C SER A 47 -13.59 1.46 -4.57
N ASN A 48 -14.27 0.60 -5.31
CA ASN A 48 -15.12 1.00 -6.43
C ASN A 48 -16.39 1.68 -5.92
N GLY A 49 -16.71 2.85 -6.46
CA GLY A 49 -18.00 3.51 -6.26
C GLY A 49 -18.14 4.43 -5.04
N ARG A 50 -17.05 4.74 -4.32
CA ARG A 50 -17.11 5.67 -3.18
C ARG A 50 -16.83 7.14 -3.53
N LEU A 51 -16.36 7.41 -4.74
CA LEU A 51 -15.96 8.76 -5.13
C LEU A 51 -16.83 9.29 -6.25
N PRO A 52 -17.34 10.55 -6.13
CA PRO A 52 -18.19 11.15 -7.13
C PRO A 52 -17.42 11.70 -8.35
N ILE A 53 -16.31 11.12 -8.78
CA ILE A 53 -15.50 11.56 -9.93
C ILE A 53 -15.72 10.61 -11.10
N GLN A 54 -16.06 11.14 -12.25
CA GLN A 54 -16.14 10.39 -13.51
C GLN A 54 -14.93 10.75 -14.37
N VAL A 55 -14.16 9.73 -14.76
CA VAL A 55 -13.16 9.89 -15.80
C VAL A 55 -13.85 9.74 -17.14
N ALA A 56 -13.77 10.80 -17.97
CA ALA A 56 -14.34 10.76 -19.30
C ALA A 56 -13.68 9.65 -20.13
N CYS A 57 -14.50 8.84 -20.81
CA CYS A 57 -14.03 7.81 -21.69
C CYS A 57 -14.02 8.32 -23.13
N ALA A 58 -12.84 8.43 -23.74
CA ALA A 58 -12.72 8.79 -25.14
C ALA A 58 -13.35 7.71 -26.06
N GLU A 59 -14.00 8.11 -27.17
CA GLU A 59 -14.61 7.16 -28.10
C GLU A 59 -13.58 6.17 -28.66
N ALA A 60 -12.39 6.64 -29.05
CA ALA A 60 -11.32 5.78 -29.54
C ALA A 60 -10.91 4.69 -28.54
N TRP A 61 -10.97 5.00 -27.24
CA TRP A 61 -10.71 4.03 -26.19
C TRP A 61 -11.82 2.98 -26.08
N LYS A 62 -13.09 3.38 -26.21
CA LYS A 62 -14.24 2.47 -26.24
C LYS A 62 -14.16 1.52 -27.42
N GLU A 63 -13.81 2.03 -28.60
CA GLU A 63 -13.68 1.26 -29.84
C GLU A 63 -12.55 0.22 -29.78
N SER A 64 -11.46 0.52 -29.08
CA SER A 64 -10.33 -0.39 -28.94
C SER A 64 -10.60 -1.58 -28.01
N ARG A 65 -11.68 -1.53 -27.20
CA ARG A 65 -12.06 -2.59 -26.27
C ARG A 65 -13.32 -3.32 -26.74
N SER A 66 -13.32 -4.64 -26.55
CA SER A 66 -14.47 -5.47 -26.98
C SER A 66 -15.77 -4.99 -26.35
N PRO A 67 -16.86 -4.78 -27.13
CA PRO A 67 -18.15 -4.27 -26.67
C PRO A 67 -18.76 -5.03 -25.49
N ASP A 68 -18.50 -6.35 -25.42
CA ASP A 68 -19.08 -7.25 -24.41
C ASP A 68 -18.67 -6.94 -22.95
N HIS A 69 -17.68 -6.06 -22.75
CA HIS A 69 -17.19 -5.71 -21.42
C HIS A 69 -17.54 -4.30 -20.96
N LEU A 70 -18.05 -3.45 -21.82
CA LEU A 70 -18.21 -2.02 -21.56
C LEU A 70 -19.59 -1.63 -21.08
N GLU A 71 -20.67 -2.19 -21.65
CA GLU A 71 -22.02 -1.66 -21.46
C GLU A 71 -22.63 -1.93 -20.05
N GLU A 72 -22.23 -3.01 -19.39
CA GLU A 72 -22.78 -3.39 -18.08
C GLU A 72 -21.99 -2.90 -16.87
N LYS A 73 -20.78 -2.35 -17.05
CA LYS A 73 -19.79 -2.22 -15.95
C LYS A 73 -19.12 -0.87 -15.79
N ILE A 74 -19.41 0.11 -16.64
CA ILE A 74 -18.83 1.46 -16.47
C ILE A 74 -19.54 2.13 -15.30
N ARG A 75 -18.92 2.04 -14.12
CA ARG A 75 -19.33 2.85 -12.97
C ARG A 75 -18.48 4.11 -12.92
N PRO A 76 -19.05 5.24 -12.48
CA PRO A 76 -18.24 6.36 -12.07
C PRO A 76 -17.15 5.83 -11.12
N PHE A 77 -15.85 6.09 -11.35
CA PHE A 77 -14.72 5.82 -10.46
C PHE A 77 -14.15 4.40 -10.37
N ASP A 78 -14.66 3.45 -11.07
CA ASP A 78 -14.05 2.13 -11.18
C ASP A 78 -12.62 2.17 -11.74
N TRP A 79 -12.21 3.30 -12.27
CA TRP A 79 -11.00 3.52 -13.05
C TRP A 79 -9.85 4.13 -12.27
N THR A 80 -10.12 4.68 -11.11
CA THR A 80 -9.08 5.32 -10.32
C THR A 80 -8.24 4.32 -9.53
N PHE A 81 -8.65 3.05 -9.45
CA PHE A 81 -7.99 1.98 -8.67
C PHE A 81 -7.53 2.46 -7.29
N SER A 82 -8.30 3.35 -6.68
CA SER A 82 -7.96 3.93 -5.39
C SER A 82 -7.95 2.88 -4.30
N THR A 83 -6.84 2.74 -3.60
CA THR A 83 -6.66 1.74 -2.55
C THR A 83 -6.14 2.36 -1.26
N ASP A 84 -6.60 1.82 -0.13
CA ASP A 84 -6.08 2.10 1.21
C ASP A 84 -5.22 0.95 1.75
N TYR A 85 -4.71 0.12 0.83
CA TYR A 85 -3.83 -0.99 1.16
C TYR A 85 -2.62 -0.54 1.98
N LYS A 86 -2.39 -1.26 3.07
CA LYS A 86 -1.33 -0.93 4.04
C LYS A 86 -0.32 -2.06 4.19
N GLY A 87 -0.34 -3.07 3.30
CA GLY A 87 0.41 -4.32 3.44
C GLY A 87 -0.43 -5.43 4.08
N THR A 88 -0.06 -6.67 3.83
CA THR A 88 -0.71 -7.88 4.34
C THR A 88 0.11 -8.42 5.51
N LEU A 89 -0.51 -8.53 6.69
CA LEU A 89 0.12 -9.02 7.91
C LEU A 89 -0.29 -10.47 8.17
N SER A 90 0.62 -11.28 8.71
CA SER A 90 0.26 -12.59 9.27
C SER A 90 -0.42 -12.45 10.63
N GLU A 91 -1.13 -13.48 11.06
CA GLU A 91 -1.84 -13.54 12.34
C GLU A 91 -0.92 -13.48 13.57
N ASP A 92 0.38 -13.72 13.38
CA ASP A 92 1.38 -13.68 14.45
C ASP A 92 1.83 -12.26 14.85
N ILE A 93 1.23 -11.23 14.25
CA ILE A 93 1.54 -9.83 14.52
C ILE A 93 0.36 -9.18 15.22
N SER A 94 0.56 -8.67 16.44
CA SER A 94 -0.44 -7.83 17.10
C SER A 94 -0.34 -6.40 16.62
N ILE A 95 -1.49 -5.72 16.56
CA ILE A 95 -1.61 -4.34 16.11
C ILE A 95 -2.21 -3.54 17.25
N GLU A 96 -1.52 -2.49 17.67
CA GLU A 96 -1.97 -1.58 18.72
C GLU A 96 -1.84 -0.13 18.24
N SER A 97 -2.78 0.71 18.62
CA SER A 97 -2.65 2.16 18.41
C SER A 97 -1.52 2.72 19.26
N THR A 98 -0.77 3.70 18.73
CA THR A 98 0.37 4.27 19.45
C THR A 98 0.49 5.77 19.24
N GLU A 99 1.05 6.46 20.26
CA GLU A 99 1.48 7.85 20.17
C GLU A 99 2.92 7.99 19.64
N GLU A 100 3.67 6.87 19.55
CA GLU A 100 5.02 6.84 19.00
C GLU A 100 5.01 7.17 17.50
N ARG A 101 5.96 7.98 17.06
CA ARG A 101 6.11 8.42 15.66
C ARG A 101 7.45 7.99 15.11
N ILE A 102 7.49 7.80 13.80
CA ILE A 102 8.73 7.57 13.09
C ILE A 102 9.59 8.83 13.20
N ASP A 103 10.78 8.69 13.76
CA ASP A 103 11.74 9.78 13.86
C ASP A 103 12.39 10.04 12.49
N LEU A 104 11.87 11.04 11.78
CA LEU A 104 12.36 11.41 10.46
C LEU A 104 13.78 12.00 10.51
N GLU A 105 14.22 12.55 11.64
CA GLU A 105 15.58 13.09 11.78
C GLU A 105 16.59 11.94 11.84
N LYS A 106 16.26 10.83 12.52
CA LYS A 106 17.07 9.61 12.46
C LYS A 106 17.24 9.09 11.02
N LEU A 107 16.19 9.18 10.19
CA LEU A 107 16.27 8.75 8.78
C LEU A 107 17.10 9.66 7.88
N LYS A 108 17.38 10.89 8.32
CA LYS A 108 18.28 11.84 7.61
C LYS A 108 19.77 11.62 7.93
N VAL A 109 20.08 10.89 8.98
CA VAL A 109 21.45 10.52 9.32
C VAL A 109 22.05 9.71 8.16
N LYS A 110 23.23 10.08 7.72
CA LYS A 110 23.92 9.41 6.60
C LYS A 110 24.47 8.07 7.08
N GLU A 111 23.67 7.03 6.99
CA GLU A 111 24.09 5.65 7.16
C GLU A 111 24.35 4.99 5.80
N LYS A 112 25.17 3.94 5.80
CA LYS A 112 25.39 3.12 4.61
C LYS A 112 24.09 2.39 4.26
N ILE A 113 23.60 2.57 3.04
CA ILE A 113 22.49 1.77 2.52
C ILE A 113 23.00 0.38 2.17
N LEU A 114 22.52 -0.64 2.87
CA LEU A 114 22.86 -2.03 2.64
C LEU A 114 22.00 -2.65 1.53
N PHE A 115 20.73 -2.23 1.45
CA PHE A 115 19.80 -2.68 0.43
C PHE A 115 18.80 -1.55 0.10
N TYR A 116 18.52 -1.38 -1.18
CA TYR A 116 17.49 -0.49 -1.69
C TYR A 116 16.74 -1.16 -2.83
N GLN A 117 15.43 -1.08 -2.80
CA GLN A 117 14.58 -1.56 -3.88
C GLN A 117 13.34 -0.67 -4.01
N GLU A 118 12.93 -0.45 -5.24
CA GLU A 118 11.65 0.14 -5.61
C GLU A 118 10.87 -0.84 -6.47
N LEU A 119 9.60 -1.09 -6.10
CA LEU A 119 8.70 -1.99 -6.79
C LEU A 119 7.42 -1.27 -7.14
N MET A 120 7.00 -1.36 -8.39
CA MET A 120 5.66 -0.99 -8.84
C MET A 120 4.73 -2.19 -8.64
N LEU A 121 3.58 -2.00 -8.00
CA LEU A 121 2.53 -3.01 -7.91
C LEU A 121 1.58 -2.92 -9.10
N PHE A 122 1.08 -1.73 -9.38
CA PHE A 122 0.27 -1.44 -10.55
C PHE A 122 0.36 0.04 -10.94
N GLU A 123 0.03 0.32 -12.19
CA GLU A 123 -0.11 1.67 -12.73
C GLU A 123 -1.20 1.69 -13.80
N ASP A 124 -1.91 2.80 -13.91
CA ASP A 124 -2.94 3.06 -14.90
C ASP A 124 -2.92 4.54 -15.29
N GLU A 125 -2.90 4.85 -16.58
CA GLU A 125 -2.87 6.21 -17.10
C GLU A 125 -4.27 6.85 -17.18
N LEU A 126 -5.30 6.15 -16.69
CA LEU A 126 -6.68 6.65 -16.65
C LEU A 126 -7.15 7.16 -18.03
N HIS A 127 -6.75 6.48 -19.11
CA HIS A 127 -7.05 6.88 -20.49
C HIS A 127 -6.59 8.30 -20.81
N ASP A 128 -5.35 8.63 -20.50
CA ASP A 128 -4.75 9.95 -20.67
C ASP A 128 -5.37 11.05 -19.80
N ASN A 129 -6.19 10.69 -18.81
CA ASN A 129 -6.79 11.67 -17.90
C ASN A 129 -6.07 11.78 -16.55
N GLY A 130 -4.88 11.22 -16.45
CA GLY A 130 -4.10 11.30 -15.21
C GLY A 130 -3.24 10.07 -14.96
N ILE A 131 -3.09 9.70 -13.69
CA ILE A 131 -2.34 8.52 -13.28
C ILE A 131 -2.90 7.96 -11.98
N SER A 132 -2.93 6.65 -11.89
CA SER A 132 -3.18 5.89 -10.66
C SER A 132 -2.06 4.87 -10.49
N SER A 133 -1.26 4.97 -9.44
CA SER A 133 -0.13 4.06 -9.24
C SER A 133 0.03 3.63 -7.78
N CYS A 134 0.55 2.43 -7.59
CA CYS A 134 0.88 1.90 -6.27
C CYS A 134 2.32 1.38 -6.27
N THR A 135 3.17 1.96 -5.43
CA THR A 135 4.61 1.67 -5.38
C THR A 135 5.07 1.36 -3.97
N ILE A 136 6.16 0.58 -3.88
CA ILE A 136 6.84 0.29 -2.62
C ILE A 136 8.30 0.65 -2.78
N LYS A 137 8.84 1.35 -1.78
CA LYS A 137 10.28 1.63 -1.64
C LYS A 137 10.75 1.08 -0.32
N ILE A 138 11.80 0.29 -0.33
CA ILE A 138 12.47 -0.18 0.88
C ILE A 138 13.92 0.28 0.91
N ARG A 139 14.36 0.69 2.09
CA ARG A 139 15.74 1.01 2.40
C ARG A 139 16.14 0.28 3.68
N VAL A 140 17.21 -0.49 3.62
CA VAL A 140 17.79 -1.18 4.76
C VAL A 140 19.14 -0.58 5.08
N MET A 141 19.35 -0.25 6.33
CA MET A 141 20.56 0.35 6.90
C MET A 141 21.09 -0.53 8.04
N PRO A 142 22.29 -0.33 8.56
CA PRO A 142 22.84 -1.15 9.64
C PRO A 142 22.00 -1.15 10.92
N SER A 143 21.31 -0.04 11.23
CA SER A 143 20.54 0.13 12.45
C SER A 143 19.04 -0.13 12.30
N CYS A 144 18.50 -0.01 11.09
CA CYS A 144 17.06 -0.03 10.86
C CYS A 144 16.69 -0.35 9.41
N PHE A 145 15.41 -0.57 9.16
CA PHE A 145 14.85 -0.45 7.83
C PHE A 145 13.68 0.55 7.78
N PHE A 146 13.45 1.10 6.60
CA PHE A 146 12.32 1.97 6.30
C PHE A 146 11.65 1.51 5.01
N ILE A 147 10.29 1.44 5.04
CA ILE A 147 9.47 1.14 3.86
C ILE A 147 8.46 2.27 3.67
N LEU A 148 8.28 2.68 2.44
CA LEU A 148 7.18 3.53 1.99
C LEU A 148 6.35 2.77 0.96
N LEU A 149 5.14 2.40 1.31
CA LEU A 149 4.09 2.00 0.37
C LEU A 149 3.29 3.25 0.05
N ARG A 150 3.18 3.60 -1.22
CA ARG A 150 2.47 4.78 -1.69
C ARG A 150 1.46 4.43 -2.76
N PHE A 151 0.24 4.85 -2.56
CA PHE A 151 -0.75 5.00 -3.62
C PHE A 151 -0.82 6.46 -4.03
N PHE A 152 -0.68 6.73 -5.32
CA PHE A 152 -0.78 8.06 -5.91
C PHE A 152 -1.87 8.07 -6.97
N LEU A 153 -2.77 9.02 -6.88
CA LEU A 153 -3.82 9.30 -7.85
C LEU A 153 -3.77 10.77 -8.24
N ARG A 154 -3.74 11.02 -9.52
CA ARG A 154 -3.99 12.32 -10.12
C ARG A 154 -5.03 12.13 -11.21
N VAL A 155 -6.19 12.77 -11.08
CA VAL A 155 -7.16 12.94 -12.17
C VAL A 155 -7.04 14.38 -12.64
N ASP A 156 -6.60 14.56 -13.86
CA ASP A 156 -6.22 15.85 -14.40
C ASP A 156 -7.40 16.82 -14.36
N ASN A 157 -7.13 18.04 -13.89
CA ASN A 157 -8.09 19.10 -13.64
C ASN A 157 -9.21 18.79 -12.62
N VAL A 158 -9.17 17.63 -11.96
CA VAL A 158 -10.20 17.19 -11.00
C VAL A 158 -9.65 17.10 -9.60
N MET A 159 -8.77 16.13 -9.33
CA MET A 159 -8.29 15.86 -7.96
C MET A 159 -6.93 15.19 -7.91
N ILE A 160 -6.33 15.27 -6.72
CA ILE A 160 -5.11 14.56 -6.37
C ILE A 160 -5.32 13.85 -5.03
N ARG A 161 -4.81 12.62 -4.92
CA ARG A 161 -4.78 11.83 -3.69
C ARG A 161 -3.42 11.18 -3.51
N VAL A 162 -2.92 11.20 -2.29
CA VAL A 162 -1.72 10.47 -1.87
C VAL A 162 -2.03 9.72 -0.59
N ASN A 163 -1.94 8.39 -0.64
CA ASN A 163 -2.02 7.53 0.53
C ASN A 163 -0.63 6.96 0.78
N ASP A 164 -0.03 7.29 1.91
CA ASP A 164 1.28 6.80 2.34
C ASP A 164 1.12 5.85 3.51
N THR A 165 1.73 4.67 3.42
CA THR A 165 1.97 3.81 4.57
C THR A 165 3.46 3.67 4.76
N ARG A 166 3.95 4.07 5.93
CA ARG A 166 5.36 4.03 6.30
C ARG A 166 5.56 2.97 7.36
N TYR A 167 6.62 2.17 7.21
CA TYR A 167 7.06 1.20 8.20
C TYR A 167 8.47 1.56 8.61
N TYR A 168 8.72 1.58 9.90
CA TYR A 168 10.04 1.79 10.48
C TYR A 168 10.30 0.74 11.55
N HIS A 169 11.43 0.08 11.44
CA HIS A 169 11.90 -0.88 12.41
C HIS A 169 13.36 -0.59 12.78
N GLU A 170 13.60 -0.36 14.05
CA GLU A 170 14.94 -0.28 14.61
C GLU A 170 15.38 -1.69 15.03
N PHE A 171 16.50 -2.17 14.50
CA PHE A 171 16.99 -3.51 14.81
C PHE A 171 17.25 -3.65 16.31
N LYS A 172 17.01 -4.85 16.85
CA LYS A 172 16.99 -5.20 18.28
C LYS A 172 15.69 -4.83 19.02
N THR A 173 14.73 -4.17 18.41
CA THR A 173 13.38 -4.06 18.95
C THR A 173 12.53 -5.25 18.46
N ASN A 174 11.41 -5.52 19.15
CA ASN A 174 10.47 -6.58 18.76
C ASN A 174 9.22 -6.01 18.08
N TYR A 175 9.26 -4.76 17.62
CA TYR A 175 8.13 -4.09 17.02
C TYR A 175 8.52 -3.23 15.81
N ILE A 176 7.51 -2.88 15.03
CA ILE A 176 7.58 -1.95 13.91
C ILE A 176 6.59 -0.82 14.18
N ILE A 177 6.98 0.42 13.90
CA ILE A 177 6.03 1.53 13.82
C ILE A 177 5.48 1.60 12.41
N ARG A 178 4.14 1.58 12.30
CA ARG A 178 3.41 1.78 11.05
C ARG A 178 2.62 3.08 11.11
N GLU A 179 2.87 3.97 10.17
CA GLU A 179 2.12 5.22 10.00
C GLU A 179 1.37 5.20 8.67
N TYR A 180 0.08 5.38 8.70
CA TYR A 180 -0.74 5.58 7.51
C TYR A 180 -1.24 7.01 7.46
N SER A 181 -1.19 7.62 6.28
CA SER A 181 -1.79 8.93 6.02
C SER A 181 -2.46 8.95 4.65
N SER A 182 -3.64 9.56 4.60
CA SER A 182 -4.35 9.86 3.36
C SER A 182 -4.50 11.36 3.21
N LYS A 183 -4.08 11.88 2.08
CA LYS A 183 -4.19 13.29 1.70
C LYS A 183 -4.94 13.40 0.39
N GLU A 184 -5.83 14.37 0.30
CA GLU A 184 -6.66 14.57 -0.87
C GLU A 184 -7.08 16.03 -1.02
N CYS A 185 -7.04 16.53 -2.25
CA CYS A 185 -7.58 17.85 -2.58
C CYS A 185 -8.02 17.91 -4.04
N ALA A 186 -8.85 18.92 -4.36
CA ALA A 186 -9.14 19.27 -5.74
C ALA A 186 -7.86 19.77 -6.43
N PHE A 187 -7.72 19.45 -7.72
CA PHE A 187 -6.54 19.78 -8.53
C PHE A 187 -6.20 21.26 -8.51
N ASN A 188 -7.20 22.13 -8.62
CA ASN A 188 -7.05 23.59 -8.66
C ASN A 188 -6.65 24.23 -7.30
N LEU A 189 -6.70 23.49 -6.20
CA LEU A 189 -6.27 23.99 -4.89
C LEU A 189 -4.76 23.88 -4.69
N VAL A 190 -4.07 23.07 -5.49
CA VAL A 190 -2.61 22.94 -5.43
C VAL A 190 -1.98 24.06 -6.26
N LYS A 191 -1.37 25.03 -5.58
CA LYS A 191 -0.71 26.18 -6.22
C LYS A 191 0.77 25.89 -6.48
N LEU A 192 1.04 24.90 -7.31
CA LEU A 192 2.38 24.52 -7.75
C LEU A 192 2.48 24.59 -9.27
N PRO A 193 3.69 24.71 -9.84
CA PRO A 193 3.91 24.54 -11.27
C PRO A 193 3.42 23.16 -11.75
N LEU A 194 2.88 23.08 -12.96
CA LEU A 194 2.37 21.81 -13.53
C LEU A 194 3.42 20.70 -13.57
N THR A 195 4.69 21.05 -13.70
CA THR A 195 5.82 20.12 -13.66
C THR A 195 5.93 19.35 -12.35
N CYS A 196 5.37 19.89 -11.26
CA CYS A 196 5.37 19.22 -9.94
C CYS A 196 4.26 18.16 -9.82
N PHE A 197 3.27 18.18 -10.69
CA PHE A 197 2.07 17.33 -10.57
C PHE A 197 2.33 15.85 -10.90
N GLY A 198 3.50 15.53 -11.45
CA GLY A 198 3.97 14.15 -11.63
C GLY A 198 4.70 13.56 -10.44
N ASP A 199 5.08 14.38 -9.44
CA ASP A 199 5.86 13.92 -8.28
C ASP A 199 5.05 14.05 -6.98
N PRO A 200 4.56 12.94 -6.41
CA PRO A 200 3.84 12.95 -5.15
C PRO A 200 4.65 13.44 -3.95
N ASN A 201 6.01 13.45 -4.01
CA ASN A 201 6.83 14.01 -2.95
C ASN A 201 6.73 15.54 -2.92
N LEU A 202 6.63 16.16 -4.08
CA LEU A 202 6.45 17.62 -4.20
C LEU A 202 5.02 18.04 -3.87
N LEU A 203 4.03 17.21 -4.18
CA LEU A 203 2.61 17.50 -3.97
C LEU A 203 2.18 17.30 -2.50
N SER A 204 2.57 16.19 -1.89
CA SER A 204 2.08 15.76 -0.57
C SER A 204 2.27 16.80 0.55
N PRO A 205 3.34 17.61 0.62
CA PRO A 205 3.47 18.67 1.63
C PRO A 205 2.41 19.77 1.54
N HIS A 206 1.85 19.98 0.34
CA HIS A 206 0.87 21.05 0.06
C HIS A 206 -0.58 20.57 0.11
N MET A 207 -0.81 19.29 0.42
CA MET A 207 -2.14 18.69 0.46
C MET A 207 -2.66 18.57 1.89
N PRO A 208 -3.95 18.82 2.13
CA PRO A 208 -4.55 18.64 3.44
C PRO A 208 -4.60 17.15 3.83
N LEU A 209 -4.30 16.88 5.09
CA LEU A 209 -4.46 15.56 5.68
C LEU A 209 -5.94 15.24 5.87
N ARG A 210 -6.40 14.10 5.37
CA ARG A 210 -7.76 13.58 5.55
C ARG A 210 -7.83 12.57 6.69
N THR A 211 -6.88 11.66 6.71
CA THR A 211 -6.84 10.58 7.71
C THR A 211 -5.39 10.30 8.07
N ALA A 212 -5.15 10.03 9.36
CA ALA A 212 -3.89 9.50 9.84
C ALA A 212 -4.16 8.38 10.86
N VAL A 213 -3.38 7.30 10.77
CA VAL A 213 -3.42 6.16 11.70
C VAL A 213 -2.00 5.81 12.07
N TYR A 214 -1.77 5.60 13.37
CA TYR A 214 -0.47 5.29 13.92
C TYR A 214 -0.57 4.01 14.74
N GLU A 215 0.26 3.06 14.39
CA GLU A 215 0.17 1.70 14.92
C GLU A 215 1.55 1.15 15.25
N LYS A 216 1.57 0.35 16.29
CA LYS A 216 2.69 -0.46 16.71
C LYS A 216 2.40 -1.91 16.39
N LEU A 217 3.24 -2.52 15.59
CA LEU A 217 3.15 -3.91 15.17
C LEU A 217 4.15 -4.71 15.99
N THR A 218 3.68 -5.59 16.88
CA THR A 218 4.55 -6.39 17.76
C THR A 218 4.57 -7.84 17.33
N PHE A 219 5.78 -8.42 17.27
CA PHE A 219 5.98 -9.82 16.94
C PHE A 219 5.89 -10.69 18.18
N HIS A 220 5.02 -11.71 18.15
CA HIS A 220 4.91 -12.70 19.22
C HIS A 220 5.89 -13.84 19.03
N ASN A 221 6.62 -14.15 20.09
CA ASN A 221 7.60 -15.24 20.08
C ASN A 221 6.89 -16.57 20.36
N ARG A 222 6.58 -17.37 19.34
CA ARG A 222 5.95 -18.69 19.48
C ARG A 222 6.72 -19.66 20.41
N LYS A 223 8.00 -19.41 20.67
CA LYS A 223 8.81 -20.31 21.53
C LYS A 223 8.50 -20.18 23.02
N SER A 224 7.90 -19.10 23.48
CA SER A 224 7.57 -18.90 24.89
C SER A 224 6.25 -19.56 25.31
N GLU A 225 5.31 -19.76 24.40
CA GLU A 225 3.99 -20.34 24.72
C GLU A 225 4.03 -21.87 24.82
N ALA A 226 4.91 -22.54 24.08
CA ALA A 226 5.06 -23.99 24.15
C ALA A 226 5.68 -24.46 25.49
N CYS A 227 6.42 -23.60 26.21
CA CYS A 227 6.98 -23.92 27.52
C CYS A 227 5.98 -23.69 28.67
N ALA A 228 4.95 -22.84 28.48
CA ALA A 228 3.98 -22.55 29.53
C ALA A 228 2.81 -23.55 29.59
N SER A 229 2.61 -24.38 28.58
CA SER A 229 1.53 -25.38 28.49
C SER A 229 1.96 -26.79 28.89
N GLY A 230 3.20 -26.99 29.38
CA GLY A 230 3.68 -28.24 29.93
C GLY A 230 2.99 -28.56 31.25
N LYS A 231 1.73 -29.03 31.23
CA LYS A 231 1.10 -29.67 32.38
C LYS A 231 1.87 -30.92 32.75
N SER A 232 2.48 -30.86 33.92
CA SER A 232 2.95 -31.98 34.67
C SER A 232 1.92 -33.11 34.72
N ILE A 233 2.15 -34.20 34.04
CA ILE A 233 1.45 -35.47 34.32
C ILE A 233 2.35 -36.25 35.29
N ASN A 234 2.22 -35.90 36.56
CA ASN A 234 2.63 -36.80 37.64
C ASN A 234 1.43 -37.66 38.02
N GLY A 235 1.59 -38.93 38.02
CA GLY A 235 0.75 -39.87 38.74
C GLY A 235 0.29 -41.06 37.94
N ILE A 236 1.05 -42.15 37.98
CA ILE A 236 0.47 -43.49 38.19
C ILE A 236 1.50 -44.26 39.03
N GLN A 237 1.06 -44.54 40.26
CA GLN A 237 1.59 -45.62 41.09
C GLN A 237 0.90 -46.92 40.71
N GLU A 238 1.65 -48.00 40.91
CA GLU A 238 1.30 -49.43 40.87
C GLU A 238 1.25 -50.09 39.51
#